data_7ac40d93fed796c29b472d3a37d77d0f
#
_entry.id   7ac40d93fed796c29b472d3a37d77d0f
#
_cell.length_a   1.000
_cell.length_b   1.000
_cell.length_c   1.000
_cell.angle_alpha   90.00
_cell.angle_beta   90.00
_cell.angle_gamma   90.00
#
_symmetry.space_group_name_H-M   'P 1'
#
loop_
_entity.id
_entity.type
_entity.pdbx_description
1 polymer ?
#
loop_
_entity_poly.entity_id
_entity_poly.type
_entity_poly.pdbx_seq_one_letter_code
_entity_poly.pdbx_strand_id
1 'polypeptide(L)'
;MPHVDLALTDVPLNSPFRVTHAGMNLVVMRTESQIVAYEDSCPHAFWPLSEGSIANGVLECPGHGWEFDVATGRCVNAPAYCLTAVTVLSDGHNVRLHWENKQTPAASQRA
;
A
#
# COMPACT_ATOMS: atom_id res chain seq x y z
N MET A 1 -7.31 -5.00 -16.76
CA MET A 1 -7.07 -4.55 -15.38
C MET A 1 -5.62 -4.13 -15.24
N PRO A 2 -5.35 -2.93 -14.75
CA PRO A 2 -3.96 -2.49 -14.62
C PRO A 2 -3.18 -3.37 -13.65
N HIS A 3 -1.94 -3.62 -13.99
CA HIS A 3 -1.07 -4.40 -13.11
C HIS A 3 0.38 -4.04 -13.35
N VAL A 4 1.23 -4.37 -12.40
CA VAL A 4 2.67 -4.23 -12.52
C VAL A 4 3.33 -5.44 -11.86
N ASP A 5 4.39 -5.93 -12.49
CA ASP A 5 5.12 -7.10 -12.01
C ASP A 5 6.47 -6.68 -11.46
N LEU A 6 6.83 -7.25 -10.32
CA LEU A 6 8.09 -6.99 -9.64
C LEU A 6 8.77 -8.30 -9.30
N ALA A 7 10.09 -8.28 -9.18
CA ALA A 7 10.79 -9.41 -8.59
C ALA A 7 10.68 -9.31 -7.07
N LEU A 8 10.44 -10.42 -6.40
CA LEU A 8 10.32 -10.42 -4.95
C LEU A 8 11.58 -9.86 -4.30
N THR A 9 12.74 -10.13 -4.89
CA THR A 9 14.01 -9.66 -4.35
C THR A 9 14.17 -8.14 -4.45
N ASP A 10 13.34 -7.47 -5.26
CA ASP A 10 13.40 -6.01 -5.35
C ASP A 10 12.63 -5.34 -4.22
N VAL A 11 11.84 -6.08 -3.45
CA VAL A 11 11.02 -5.52 -2.40
C VAL A 11 11.75 -5.70 -1.07
N PRO A 12 12.16 -4.61 -0.41
CA PRO A 12 12.93 -4.75 0.84
C PRO A 12 12.06 -5.30 1.97
N LEU A 13 12.70 -5.99 2.90
CA LEU A 13 12.03 -6.55 4.06
C LEU A 13 11.86 -5.44 5.11
N ASN A 14 10.65 -5.31 5.62
CA ASN A 14 10.33 -4.37 6.71
C ASN A 14 10.65 -2.91 6.38
N SER A 15 10.48 -2.54 5.11
CA SER A 15 10.68 -1.17 4.69
C SER A 15 9.68 -0.85 3.57
N PRO A 16 8.99 0.28 3.62
CA PRO A 16 8.05 0.60 2.56
C PRO A 16 8.77 0.89 1.26
N PHE A 17 8.21 0.40 0.16
CA PHE A 17 8.83 0.49 -1.15
C PHE A 17 7.81 1.07 -2.13
N ARG A 18 8.17 2.19 -2.76
CA ARG A 18 7.25 2.86 -3.69
C ARG A 18 7.35 2.26 -5.09
N VAL A 19 6.19 2.01 -5.68
CA VAL A 19 6.07 1.61 -7.07
C VAL A 19 5.14 2.58 -7.77
N THR A 20 5.58 3.16 -8.87
CA THR A 20 4.74 4.06 -9.65
C THR A 20 4.46 3.41 -11.00
N HIS A 21 3.20 3.32 -11.37
CA HIS A 21 2.82 2.70 -12.62
C HIS A 21 1.49 3.29 -13.11
N ALA A 22 1.48 3.72 -14.37
CA ALA A 22 0.26 4.25 -15.01
C ALA A 22 -0.39 5.37 -14.19
N GLY A 23 0.42 6.24 -13.61
CA GLY A 23 -0.09 7.36 -12.83
C GLY A 23 -0.48 7.03 -11.40
N MET A 24 -0.36 5.76 -11.01
CA MET A 24 -0.66 5.35 -9.64
C MET A 24 0.63 5.21 -8.84
N ASN A 25 0.59 5.73 -7.63
CA ASN A 25 1.68 5.51 -6.67
C ASN A 25 1.23 4.47 -5.67
N LEU A 26 2.01 3.42 -5.54
CA LEU A 26 1.71 2.32 -4.65
C LEU A 26 2.82 2.16 -3.64
N VAL A 27 2.49 1.71 -2.45
CA VAL A 27 3.47 1.31 -1.44
C VAL A 27 3.38 -0.19 -1.26
N VAL A 28 4.50 -0.88 -1.40
CA VAL A 28 4.59 -2.32 -1.22
C VAL A 28 5.38 -2.57 0.05
N MET A 29 4.87 -3.47 0.88
CA MET A 29 5.51 -3.76 2.15
C MET A 29 5.64 -5.26 2.32
N ARG A 30 6.84 -5.71 2.66
CA ARG A 30 7.15 -7.11 2.82
C ARG A 30 7.57 -7.35 4.25
N THR A 31 6.89 -8.28 4.91
CA THR A 31 7.31 -8.75 6.24
C THR A 31 7.74 -10.20 6.12
N GLU A 32 8.16 -10.80 7.22
CA GLU A 32 8.59 -12.19 7.19
C GLU A 32 7.45 -13.14 6.85
N SER A 33 6.21 -12.74 7.08
CA SER A 33 5.08 -13.62 6.88
C SER A 33 4.22 -13.27 5.68
N GLN A 34 4.38 -12.08 5.09
CA GLN A 34 3.48 -11.68 4.01
C GLN A 34 4.04 -10.52 3.20
N ILE A 35 3.38 -10.27 2.07
CA ILE A 35 3.63 -9.10 1.26
C ILE A 35 2.28 -8.47 0.96
N VAL A 36 2.19 -7.15 1.13
CA VAL A 36 0.96 -6.39 0.94
C VAL A 36 1.26 -5.13 0.16
N ALA A 37 0.22 -4.54 -0.43
CA ALA A 37 0.36 -3.29 -1.15
C ALA A 37 -0.87 -2.43 -0.96
N TYR A 38 -0.64 -1.14 -0.90
CA TYR A 38 -1.71 -0.15 -0.73
C TYR A 38 -1.42 1.05 -1.63
N GLU A 39 -2.42 1.90 -1.84
CA GLU A 39 -2.14 3.18 -2.46
C GLU A 39 -1.22 3.99 -1.57
N ASP A 40 -0.26 4.67 -2.17
CA ASP A 40 0.79 5.36 -1.42
C ASP A 40 0.30 6.74 -0.99
N SER A 41 -0.70 6.75 -0.13
CA SER A 41 -1.33 7.99 0.31
C SER A 41 -1.96 7.77 1.68
N CYS A 42 -1.53 8.54 2.65
CA CYS A 42 -2.14 8.50 3.97
C CYS A 42 -3.55 9.10 3.88
N PRO A 43 -4.59 8.38 4.30
CA PRO A 43 -5.95 8.89 4.19
C PRO A 43 -6.21 10.14 5.00
N HIS A 44 -5.37 10.41 5.99
CA HIS A 44 -5.51 11.58 6.84
C HIS A 44 -5.01 12.85 6.15
N ALA A 45 -3.86 12.79 5.48
CA ALA A 45 -3.22 14.00 4.98
C ALA A 45 -2.52 13.80 3.63
N PHE A 46 -2.72 12.66 2.98
CA PHE A 46 -2.17 12.35 1.65
C PHE A 46 -0.64 12.36 1.59
N TRP A 47 0.01 12.19 2.72
CA TRP A 47 1.47 12.03 2.72
C TRP A 47 1.85 10.69 2.11
N PRO A 48 2.96 10.61 1.37
CA PRO A 48 3.39 9.33 0.81
C PRO A 48 3.83 8.39 1.93
N LEU A 49 3.12 7.27 2.04
CA LEU A 49 3.41 6.27 3.06
C LEU A 49 4.76 5.62 2.84
N SER A 50 5.23 5.62 1.59
CA SER A 50 6.52 5.02 1.27
C SER A 50 7.69 5.77 1.91
N GLU A 51 7.46 6.99 2.41
CA GLU A 51 8.48 7.72 3.13
C GLU A 51 8.42 7.50 4.63
N GLY A 52 7.50 6.68 5.09
CA GLY A 52 7.40 6.34 6.49
C GLY A 52 8.33 5.22 6.88
N SER A 53 8.04 4.56 7.99
CA SER A 53 8.87 3.47 8.50
C SER A 53 7.99 2.35 9.02
N ILE A 54 8.53 1.12 9.02
CA ILE A 54 7.85 -0.06 9.52
C ILE A 54 8.60 -0.61 10.71
N ALA A 55 7.87 -0.88 11.79
CA ALA A 55 8.43 -1.56 12.96
C ALA A 55 7.35 -2.43 13.57
N ASN A 56 7.68 -3.68 13.87
CA ASN A 56 6.76 -4.60 14.54
C ASN A 56 5.41 -4.74 13.84
N GLY A 57 5.43 -4.74 12.51
CA GLY A 57 4.21 -4.90 11.72
C GLY A 57 3.36 -3.65 11.63
N VAL A 58 3.89 -2.49 12.00
CA VAL A 58 3.18 -1.21 11.97
C VAL A 58 3.93 -0.24 11.08
N LEU A 59 3.18 0.41 10.19
CA LEU A 59 3.71 1.46 9.32
C LEU A 59 3.38 2.81 9.92
N GLU A 60 4.37 3.65 10.10
CA GLU A 60 4.16 5.00 10.61
C GLU A 60 4.20 6.00 9.47
N CYS A 61 3.15 6.82 9.34
CA CYS A 61 3.09 7.88 8.35
C CYS A 61 4.08 8.98 8.70
N PRO A 62 4.88 9.46 7.74
CA PRO A 62 5.92 10.45 8.06
C PRO A 62 5.38 11.81 8.46
N GLY A 63 4.14 12.13 8.09
CA GLY A 63 3.64 13.49 8.31
C GLY A 63 3.17 13.74 9.71
N HIS A 64 2.45 12.80 10.33
CA HIS A 64 1.77 13.05 11.60
C HIS A 64 1.92 11.93 12.60
N GLY A 65 2.74 10.95 12.31
CA GLY A 65 2.92 9.82 13.22
C GLY A 65 1.73 8.88 13.31
N TRP A 66 0.79 8.96 12.36
CA TRP A 66 -0.29 7.99 12.32
C TRP A 66 0.27 6.61 11.99
N GLU A 67 -0.28 5.61 12.64
CA GLU A 67 0.21 4.24 12.52
C GLU A 67 -0.84 3.36 11.89
N PHE A 68 -0.40 2.47 11.00
CA PHE A 68 -1.28 1.56 10.29
C PHE A 68 -0.76 0.14 10.44
N ASP A 69 -1.70 -0.78 10.67
CA ASP A 69 -1.37 -2.20 10.71
C ASP A 69 -1.00 -2.63 9.28
N VAL A 70 0.21 -3.11 9.09
CA VAL A 70 0.69 -3.51 7.76
C VAL A 70 -0.19 -4.61 7.18
N ALA A 71 -0.62 -5.56 7.99
CA ALA A 71 -1.39 -6.71 7.51
C ALA A 71 -2.79 -6.33 7.02
N THR A 72 -3.44 -5.36 7.66
CA THR A 72 -4.83 -5.04 7.36
C THR A 72 -5.03 -3.66 6.75
N GLY A 73 -4.05 -2.76 6.89
CA GLY A 73 -4.19 -1.38 6.43
C GLY A 73 -5.01 -0.50 7.36
N ARG A 74 -5.46 -1.02 8.49
CA ARG A 74 -6.29 -0.25 9.41
C ARG A 74 -5.44 0.71 10.23
N CYS A 75 -5.93 1.92 10.39
CA CYS A 75 -5.24 2.90 11.22
C CYS A 75 -5.39 2.55 12.70
N VAL A 76 -4.26 2.46 13.39
CA VAL A 76 -4.26 2.12 14.82
C VAL A 76 -4.80 3.27 15.65
N ASN A 77 -4.48 4.51 15.25
CA ASN A 77 -4.88 5.70 16.00
C ASN A 77 -6.34 6.07 15.77
N ALA A 78 -6.85 5.78 14.57
CA ALA A 78 -8.21 6.15 14.20
C ALA A 78 -8.80 5.03 13.35
N PRO A 79 -9.40 4.00 13.98
CA PRO A 79 -9.82 2.79 13.27
C PRO A 79 -10.86 2.98 12.17
N ALA A 80 -11.48 4.16 12.11
CA ALA A 80 -12.39 4.46 11.00
C ALA A 80 -11.67 4.65 9.67
N TYR A 81 -10.36 4.84 9.69
CA TYR A 81 -9.57 5.03 8.48
C TYR A 81 -8.84 3.75 8.13
N CYS A 82 -8.76 3.46 6.85
CA CYS A 82 -8.01 2.33 6.33
C CYS A 82 -7.28 2.75 5.08
N LEU A 83 -6.14 2.11 4.81
CA LEU A 83 -5.44 2.28 3.55
C LEU A 83 -6.23 1.58 2.45
N THR A 84 -6.11 2.08 1.23
CA THR A 84 -6.77 1.45 0.08
C THR A 84 -5.90 0.31 -0.43
N ALA A 85 -6.41 -0.90 -0.31
CA ALA A 85 -5.64 -2.10 -0.64
C ALA A 85 -5.54 -2.33 -2.14
N VAL A 86 -4.40 -2.89 -2.53
CA VAL A 86 -4.12 -3.32 -3.89
C VAL A 86 -3.89 -4.83 -3.82
N THR A 87 -4.43 -5.57 -4.76
CA THR A 87 -4.30 -7.01 -4.75
C THR A 87 -2.87 -7.42 -5.07
N VAL A 88 -2.35 -8.38 -4.30
CA VAL A 88 -0.99 -8.88 -4.46
C VAL A 88 -1.07 -10.37 -4.74
N LEU A 89 -0.41 -10.79 -5.83
CA LEU A 89 -0.25 -12.20 -6.16
C LEU A 89 1.24 -12.48 -6.18
N SER A 90 1.67 -13.51 -5.47
CA SER A 90 3.09 -13.85 -5.40
C SER A 90 3.26 -15.35 -5.56
N ASP A 91 4.27 -15.74 -6.34
CA ASP A 91 4.59 -17.15 -6.54
C ASP A 91 5.90 -17.54 -5.86
N GLY A 92 6.41 -16.69 -4.99
CA GLY A 92 7.68 -16.93 -4.31
C GLY A 92 8.89 -16.35 -5.02
N HIS A 93 8.73 -15.93 -6.28
CA HIS A 93 9.80 -15.32 -7.05
C HIS A 93 9.36 -13.98 -7.62
N ASN A 94 8.11 -13.91 -8.08
CA ASN A 94 7.57 -12.72 -8.71
C ASN A 94 6.37 -12.25 -7.94
N VAL A 95 6.14 -10.94 -7.98
CA VAL A 95 5.01 -10.30 -7.31
C VAL A 95 4.25 -9.52 -8.37
N ARG A 96 2.96 -9.77 -8.46
CA ARG A 96 2.08 -8.98 -9.33
C ARG A 96 1.14 -8.17 -8.47
N LEU A 97 1.12 -6.85 -8.71
CA LEU A 97 0.18 -5.95 -8.08
C LEU A 97 -0.86 -5.62 -9.12
N HIS A 98 -2.15 -5.75 -8.79
CA HIS A 98 -3.18 -5.33 -9.72
C HIS A 98 -4.33 -4.65 -8.98
N TRP A 99 -5.01 -3.78 -9.71
CA TRP A 99 -6.06 -2.97 -9.13
C TRP A 99 -7.09 -2.67 -10.20
N GLU A 100 -8.26 -2.21 -9.78
CA GLU A 100 -9.27 -1.78 -10.71
C GLU A 100 -9.07 -0.34 -11.08
N ASN A 101 -9.46 -0.01 -12.30
CA ASN A 101 -9.41 1.37 -12.75
C ASN A 101 -10.48 2.17 -12.02
N LYS A 102 -10.09 3.14 -11.22
CA LYS A 102 -11.00 3.85 -10.36
C LYS A 102 -11.71 5.00 -11.02
N GLN A 103 -11.56 5.17 -12.29
CA GLN A 103 -12.23 6.23 -12.94
C GLN A 103 -13.67 6.04 -13.05
N THR A 104 -14.12 4.94 -12.78
CA THR A 104 -15.52 4.80 -12.84
C THR A 104 -16.19 5.46 -11.71
N PRO A 105 -16.67 5.73 -11.64
CA PRO A 105 -17.22 6.07 -10.66
C PRO A 105 -17.65 6.38 -9.86
N ALA A 106 -17.42 6.47 -10.18
CA ALA A 106 -17.58 6.77 -9.40
C ALA A 106 -17.97 7.41 -9.09
N ALA A 107 -17.98 7.51 -9.77
CA ALA A 107 -18.18 8.05 -9.43
C ALA A 107 -18.91 8.36 -9.29
N SER A 108 -19.10 7.96 -9.74
CA SER A 108 -19.54 8.12 -9.54
C SER A 108 -20.27 8.17 -8.91
N GLN A 109 -20.39 7.77 -8.94
CA GLN A 109 -20.76 7.59 -8.25
C GLN A 109 -21.24 8.19 -7.54
N ARG A 110 -21.34 8.33 -7.81
CA ARG A 110 -21.41 8.80 -7.23
C ARG A 110 -21.68 9.50 -7.15
N ALA A 111 -21.97 9.44 -7.68
CA ALA A 111 -21.91 9.89 -7.71
C ALA A 111 -22.02 10.05 -7.48
#